data_a50d6c4298d73cad63a50a67a4f64ef7
#
_entry.id   a50d6c4298d73cad63a50a67a4f64ef7
#
_cell.length_a   1.000
_cell.length_b   1.000
_cell.length_c   1.000
_cell.angle_alpha   90.00
_cell.angle_beta   90.00
_cell.angle_gamma   90.00
#
_symmetry.space_group_name_H-M   'P 1'
#
loop_
_entity.id
_entity.type
_entity.pdbx_description
1 polymer ?
#
loop_
_entity_poly.entity_id
_entity_poly.type
_entity_poly.pdbx_seq_one_letter_code
_entity_poly.pdbx_strand_id
1 'polypeptide(L)'
;VLRGTVYEPQIISVCEAVEDEFGFAEIAVVSFEDLYAGKICAALDRQHPRDLFDIKQLLDNEGITDRLRKALLVYIISHPRPITELLKPHFKDISNIYEGEFRNMAEHDIPLAALANAREQLVNIINNELTQEERKFLLSFKSREPDWSLLGLPNIDKLPAVRWKLQNIG
;
A
#
# COMPACT_ATOMS: atom_id res chain seq x y z
N VAL A 1 5.42 -8.11 13.89
CA VAL A 1 4.11 -8.78 13.70
C VAL A 1 3.96 -9.11 12.22
N LEU A 2 3.74 -10.38 11.89
CA LEU A 2 3.42 -10.78 10.52
C LEU A 2 2.00 -10.28 10.20
N ARG A 3 1.86 -9.50 9.12
CA ARG A 3 0.57 -8.90 8.73
C ARG A 3 -0.39 -9.95 8.18
N GLY A 4 0.09 -10.90 7.43
CA GLY A 4 -0.67 -11.76 6.54
C GLY A 4 -0.89 -11.09 5.18
N THR A 5 -1.44 -11.82 4.23
CA THR A 5 -1.79 -11.34 2.89
C THR A 5 -3.31 -11.25 2.73
N VAL A 6 -3.79 -10.31 1.93
CA VAL A 6 -5.22 -10.15 1.62
C VAL A 6 -5.64 -11.18 0.57
N TYR A 7 -4.78 -11.38 -0.43
CA TYR A 7 -4.99 -12.35 -1.50
C TYR A 7 -3.98 -13.48 -1.41
N GLU A 8 -4.30 -14.62 -2.04
CA GLU A 8 -3.42 -15.78 -2.05
C GLU A 8 -2.11 -15.46 -2.79
N PRO A 9 -0.94 -15.79 -2.18
CA PRO A 9 0.33 -15.70 -2.85
C PRO A 9 0.39 -16.66 -4.05
N GLN A 10 1.15 -16.28 -5.06
CA GLN A 10 1.42 -17.13 -6.23
C GLN A 10 2.76 -17.82 -6.05
N ILE A 11 2.83 -19.10 -6.45
CA ILE A 11 4.10 -19.81 -6.57
C ILE A 11 4.68 -19.51 -7.95
N ILE A 12 5.86 -18.92 -7.99
CA ILE A 12 6.53 -18.49 -9.21
C ILE A 12 7.91 -19.17 -9.27
N SER A 13 8.18 -19.82 -10.40
CA SER A 13 9.52 -20.35 -10.68
C SER A 13 10.50 -19.20 -10.95
N VAL A 14 11.75 -19.42 -10.61
CA VAL A 14 12.83 -18.49 -10.97
C VAL A 14 12.95 -18.40 -12.50
N CYS A 15 13.50 -17.30 -13.01
CA CYS A 15 13.68 -17.14 -14.43
C CYS A 15 14.79 -18.08 -14.95
N GLU A 16 14.74 -18.40 -16.25
CA GLU A 16 15.65 -19.34 -16.93
C GLU A 16 17.14 -19.03 -16.62
N ALA A 17 17.55 -17.76 -16.67
CA ALA A 17 18.93 -17.37 -16.39
C ALA A 17 19.38 -17.71 -14.95
N VAL A 18 18.48 -17.68 -13.99
CA VAL A 18 18.77 -18.06 -12.59
C VAL A 18 18.74 -19.57 -12.44
N GLU A 19 17.82 -20.26 -13.11
CA GLU A 19 17.73 -21.72 -13.12
C GLU A 19 18.98 -22.35 -13.73
N ASP A 20 19.51 -21.80 -14.81
CA ASP A 20 20.73 -22.26 -15.47
C ASP A 20 21.97 -22.13 -14.59
N GLU A 21 22.05 -21.09 -13.76
CA GLU A 21 23.20 -20.84 -12.89
C GLU A 21 23.10 -21.51 -11.52
N PHE A 22 21.89 -21.51 -10.91
CA PHE A 22 21.67 -21.94 -9.52
C PHE A 22 20.74 -23.12 -9.35
N GLY A 23 20.14 -23.63 -10.45
CA GLY A 23 19.16 -24.71 -10.44
C GLY A 23 17.73 -24.24 -10.24
N PHE A 24 16.79 -25.16 -10.43
CA PHE A 24 15.35 -24.92 -10.31
C PHE A 24 14.96 -24.53 -8.87
N ALA A 25 14.18 -23.46 -8.74
CA ALA A 25 13.56 -23.06 -7.48
C ALA A 25 12.21 -22.37 -7.72
N GLU A 26 11.31 -22.55 -6.77
CA GLU A 26 10.02 -21.86 -6.71
C GLU A 26 9.91 -21.08 -5.43
N ILE A 27 9.31 -19.88 -5.51
CA ILE A 27 9.08 -19.02 -4.36
C ILE A 27 7.63 -18.56 -4.30
N ALA A 28 7.12 -18.39 -3.08
CA ALA A 28 5.82 -17.76 -2.86
C ALA A 28 5.97 -16.24 -2.97
N VAL A 29 5.27 -15.65 -3.94
CA VAL A 29 5.27 -14.20 -4.20
C VAL A 29 3.89 -13.65 -3.84
N VAL A 30 3.85 -12.58 -3.07
CA VAL A 30 2.60 -11.89 -2.74
C VAL A 30 1.93 -11.35 -4.01
N SER A 31 0.61 -11.20 -3.97
CA SER A 31 -0.13 -10.62 -5.09
C SER A 31 0.35 -9.20 -5.40
N PHE A 32 0.13 -8.74 -6.63
CA PHE A 32 0.37 -7.36 -7.03
C PHE A 32 -0.33 -6.38 -6.08
N GLU A 33 -1.57 -6.67 -5.71
CA GLU A 33 -2.38 -5.83 -4.83
C GLU A 33 -1.83 -5.76 -3.42
N ASP A 34 -1.37 -6.88 -2.85
CA ASP A 34 -0.73 -6.88 -1.54
C ASP A 34 0.60 -6.11 -1.56
N LEU A 35 1.41 -6.30 -2.60
CA LEU A 35 2.67 -5.57 -2.78
C LEU A 35 2.43 -4.07 -2.82
N TYR A 36 1.53 -3.62 -3.71
CA TYR A 36 1.28 -2.20 -3.89
C TYR A 36 0.47 -1.59 -2.76
N ALA A 37 -0.43 -2.30 -2.11
CA ALA A 37 -1.08 -1.83 -0.87
C ALA A 37 -0.03 -1.52 0.21
N GLY A 38 1.00 -2.36 0.34
CA GLY A 38 2.13 -2.10 1.22
C GLY A 38 2.95 -0.86 0.83
N LYS A 39 3.27 -0.71 -0.46
CA LYS A 39 3.99 0.46 -0.99
C LYS A 39 3.19 1.75 -0.83
N ILE A 40 1.89 1.73 -1.09
CA ILE A 40 1.00 2.89 -0.88
C ILE A 40 0.97 3.30 0.60
N CYS A 41 0.81 2.35 1.52
CA CYS A 41 0.86 2.66 2.96
C CYS A 41 2.21 3.27 3.37
N ALA A 42 3.32 2.77 2.84
CA ALA A 42 4.64 3.33 3.09
C ALA A 42 4.76 4.77 2.54
N ALA A 43 4.27 5.02 1.33
CA ALA A 43 4.26 6.35 0.72
C ALA A 43 3.41 7.35 1.52
N LEU A 44 2.26 6.92 2.04
CA LEU A 44 1.38 7.78 2.87
C LEU A 44 1.98 8.07 4.25
N ASP A 45 2.69 7.11 4.84
CA ASP A 45 3.30 7.23 6.17
C ASP A 45 4.64 7.97 6.14
N ARG A 46 5.61 7.46 5.40
CA ARG A 46 6.98 7.97 5.37
C ARG A 46 7.14 9.15 4.43
N GLN A 47 6.43 9.12 3.30
CA GLN A 47 6.54 10.09 2.21
C GLN A 47 7.97 10.19 1.66
N HIS A 48 8.69 9.06 1.66
CA HIS A 48 10.07 9.02 1.15
C HIS A 48 10.07 9.07 -0.39
N PRO A 49 11.02 9.79 -1.04
CA PRO A 49 11.08 9.88 -2.50
C PRO A 49 11.05 8.54 -3.24
N ARG A 50 11.68 7.49 -2.70
CA ARG A 50 11.63 6.13 -3.28
C ARG A 50 10.23 5.55 -3.26
N ASP A 51 9.50 5.72 -2.14
CA ASP A 51 8.13 5.24 -2.04
C ASP A 51 7.23 6.01 -3.02
N LEU A 52 7.44 7.32 -3.15
CA LEU A 52 6.69 8.17 -4.10
C LEU A 52 7.02 7.86 -5.55
N PHE A 53 8.25 7.43 -5.84
CA PHE A 53 8.61 6.92 -7.16
C PHE A 53 7.85 5.66 -7.53
N ASP A 54 7.75 4.68 -6.62
CA ASP A 54 6.94 3.49 -6.83
C ASP A 54 5.46 3.85 -7.10
N ILE A 55 4.94 4.86 -6.39
CA ILE A 55 3.58 5.35 -6.61
C ILE A 55 3.43 6.02 -7.96
N LYS A 56 4.41 6.84 -8.36
CA LYS A 56 4.42 7.44 -9.70
C LYS A 56 4.35 6.37 -10.78
N GLN A 57 5.17 5.32 -10.67
CA GLN A 57 5.16 4.21 -11.62
C GLN A 57 3.81 3.47 -11.63
N LEU A 58 3.22 3.24 -10.46
CA LEU A 58 1.90 2.63 -10.35
C LEU A 58 0.83 3.46 -11.08
N LEU A 59 0.79 4.77 -10.82
CA LEU A 59 -0.22 5.67 -11.40
C LEU A 59 -0.05 5.83 -12.91
N ASP A 60 1.18 5.86 -13.40
CA ASP A 60 1.49 6.02 -14.82
C ASP A 60 1.15 4.76 -15.64
N ASN A 61 1.25 3.57 -15.06
CA ASN A 61 1.14 2.31 -15.79
C ASN A 61 -0.16 1.54 -15.50
N GLU A 62 -0.52 1.36 -14.23
CA GLU A 62 -1.59 0.45 -13.80
C GLU A 62 -2.80 1.18 -13.22
N GLY A 63 -2.57 2.29 -12.50
CA GLY A 63 -3.59 2.95 -11.71
C GLY A 63 -4.00 2.17 -10.44
N ILE A 64 -5.04 2.66 -9.78
CA ILE A 64 -5.58 2.01 -8.57
C ILE A 64 -6.90 1.31 -8.94
N THR A 65 -6.83 -0.01 -9.09
CA THR A 65 -8.01 -0.84 -9.35
C THR A 65 -8.85 -1.02 -8.08
N ASP A 66 -10.12 -1.43 -8.25
CA ASP A 66 -11.00 -1.77 -7.11
C ASP A 66 -10.38 -2.85 -6.21
N ARG A 67 -9.70 -3.82 -6.82
CA ARG A 67 -9.05 -4.92 -6.11
C ARG A 67 -7.86 -4.43 -5.30
N LEU A 68 -7.03 -3.53 -5.86
CA LEU A 68 -5.93 -2.88 -5.14
C LEU A 68 -6.46 -1.97 -4.03
N ARG A 69 -7.53 -1.20 -4.29
CA ARG A 69 -8.14 -0.32 -3.30
C ARG A 69 -8.67 -1.12 -2.09
N LYS A 70 -9.31 -2.26 -2.30
CA LYS A 70 -9.75 -3.15 -1.20
C LYS A 70 -8.58 -3.69 -0.39
N ALA A 71 -7.51 -4.14 -1.03
CA ALA A 71 -6.28 -4.54 -0.33
C ALA A 71 -5.72 -3.37 0.49
N LEU A 72 -5.65 -2.18 -0.11
CA LEU A 72 -5.18 -0.97 0.57
C LEU A 72 -5.97 -0.67 1.84
N LEU A 73 -7.30 -0.80 1.82
CA LEU A 73 -8.12 -0.60 3.02
C LEU A 73 -7.73 -1.55 4.16
N VAL A 74 -7.45 -2.82 3.83
CA VAL A 74 -6.97 -3.80 4.83
C VAL A 74 -5.61 -3.40 5.38
N TYR A 75 -4.71 -2.90 4.52
CA TYR A 75 -3.41 -2.41 4.95
C TYR A 75 -3.51 -1.16 5.83
N ILE A 76 -4.41 -0.24 5.51
CA ILE A 76 -4.68 0.96 6.31
C ILE A 76 -5.22 0.60 7.70
N ILE A 77 -6.23 -0.29 7.79
CA ILE A 77 -6.80 -0.70 9.08
C ILE A 77 -5.87 -1.57 9.92
N SER A 78 -4.82 -2.13 9.34
CA SER A 78 -3.77 -2.90 10.04
C SER A 78 -2.51 -2.09 10.33
N HIS A 79 -2.48 -0.81 9.95
CA HIS A 79 -1.33 0.06 10.17
C HIS A 79 -1.35 0.65 11.60
N PRO A 80 -0.18 0.83 12.26
CA PRO A 80 -0.14 1.41 13.61
C PRO A 80 -0.64 2.86 13.67
N ARG A 81 -0.46 3.66 12.60
CA ARG A 81 -1.00 5.02 12.56
C ARG A 81 -2.53 5.07 12.53
N PRO A 82 -3.13 6.18 12.97
CA PRO A 82 -4.56 6.43 12.78
C PRO A 82 -4.96 6.40 11.30
N ILE A 83 -6.12 5.81 10.99
CA ILE A 83 -6.67 5.73 9.63
C ILE A 83 -6.76 7.11 8.96
N THR A 84 -7.18 8.11 9.72
CA THR A 84 -7.34 9.49 9.24
C THR A 84 -6.02 10.14 8.81
N GLU A 85 -4.91 9.80 9.48
CA GLU A 85 -3.58 10.32 9.13
C GLU A 85 -3.04 9.70 7.85
N LEU A 86 -3.42 8.45 7.54
CA LEU A 86 -3.05 7.81 6.28
C LEU A 86 -3.92 8.31 5.12
N LEU A 87 -5.22 8.50 5.34
CA LEU A 87 -6.12 8.98 4.30
C LEU A 87 -5.94 10.48 3.98
N LYS A 88 -5.52 11.28 4.96
CA LYS A 88 -5.25 12.72 4.82
C LYS A 88 -3.91 13.07 5.47
N PRO A 89 -2.79 12.62 4.90
CA PRO A 89 -1.48 12.86 5.48
C PRO A 89 -1.12 14.35 5.39
N HIS A 90 -0.47 14.85 6.42
CA HIS A 90 0.21 16.14 6.34
C HIS A 90 1.43 15.99 5.43
N PHE A 91 1.51 16.78 4.36
CA PHE A 91 2.61 16.69 3.41
C PHE A 91 3.91 17.23 3.99
N LYS A 92 4.92 16.37 4.03
CA LYS A 92 6.27 16.72 4.51
C LYS A 92 7.07 17.41 3.40
N ASP A 93 7.96 18.30 3.79
CA ASP A 93 9.03 18.73 2.89
C ASP A 93 10.04 17.58 2.74
N ILE A 94 10.19 17.10 1.51
CA ILE A 94 11.06 15.98 1.17
C ILE A 94 12.31 16.43 0.37
N SER A 95 12.54 17.73 0.24
CA SER A 95 13.62 18.29 -0.60
C SER A 95 15.00 17.78 -0.21
N ASN A 96 15.32 17.81 1.09
CA ASN A 96 16.62 17.35 1.58
C ASN A 96 16.86 15.86 1.37
N ILE A 97 15.82 15.05 1.60
CA ILE A 97 15.89 13.58 1.40
C ILE A 97 16.01 13.28 -0.10
N TYR A 98 15.29 14.03 -0.92
CA TYR A 98 15.38 13.90 -2.38
C TYR A 98 16.81 14.17 -2.88
N GLU A 99 17.42 15.28 -2.49
CA GLU A 99 18.77 15.64 -2.91
C GLU A 99 19.83 14.66 -2.38
N GLY A 100 19.72 14.22 -1.12
CA GLY A 100 20.71 13.35 -0.49
C GLY A 100 20.57 11.87 -0.82
N GLU A 101 19.35 11.38 -1.05
CA GLU A 101 19.11 9.93 -1.09
C GLU A 101 18.42 9.41 -2.35
N PHE A 102 17.92 10.30 -3.24
CA PHE A 102 17.15 9.84 -4.40
C PHE A 102 17.67 10.35 -5.74
N ARG A 103 18.03 11.62 -5.85
CA ARG A 103 18.35 12.29 -7.13
C ARG A 103 19.29 11.52 -8.07
N ASN A 104 20.28 10.83 -7.52
CA ASN A 104 21.28 10.09 -8.30
C ASN A 104 21.04 8.57 -8.34
N MET A 105 19.86 8.10 -7.90
CA MET A 105 19.58 6.66 -7.84
C MET A 105 18.73 6.15 -8.99
N ALA A 106 17.98 7.02 -9.66
CA ALA A 106 17.18 6.64 -10.81
C ALA A 106 18.03 6.72 -12.09
N GLU A 107 17.80 5.81 -13.02
CA GLU A 107 18.46 5.79 -14.34
C GLU A 107 18.15 7.07 -15.15
N HIS A 108 16.97 7.64 -14.93
CA HIS A 108 16.55 8.92 -15.52
C HIS A 108 16.30 9.95 -14.43
N ASP A 109 16.59 11.21 -14.71
CA ASP A 109 16.31 12.31 -13.79
C ASP A 109 14.79 12.48 -13.61
N ILE A 110 14.32 12.27 -12.38
CA ILE A 110 12.91 12.42 -12.01
C ILE A 110 12.80 13.64 -11.09
N PRO A 111 12.18 14.73 -11.58
CA PRO A 111 12.08 15.96 -10.79
C PRO A 111 11.33 15.77 -9.48
N LEU A 112 11.76 16.44 -8.42
CA LEU A 112 11.06 16.48 -7.12
C LEU A 112 9.56 16.81 -7.28
N ALA A 113 9.24 17.75 -8.16
CA ALA A 113 7.86 18.14 -8.45
C ALA A 113 7.01 16.98 -8.98
N ALA A 114 7.58 16.04 -9.74
CA ALA A 114 6.86 14.87 -10.22
C ALA A 114 6.49 13.90 -9.09
N LEU A 115 7.39 13.73 -8.11
CA LEU A 115 7.12 12.93 -6.91
C LEU A 115 6.08 13.57 -6.00
N ALA A 116 6.17 14.89 -5.80
CA ALA A 116 5.18 15.64 -5.03
C ALA A 116 3.79 15.56 -5.68
N ASN A 117 3.72 15.70 -7.01
CA ASN A 117 2.47 15.54 -7.77
C ASN A 117 1.89 14.13 -7.64
N ALA A 118 2.72 13.08 -7.75
CA ALA A 118 2.28 11.69 -7.56
C ALA A 118 1.69 11.48 -6.17
N ARG A 119 2.27 12.06 -5.13
CA ARG A 119 1.75 12.04 -3.77
C ARG A 119 0.36 12.69 -3.66
N GLU A 120 0.19 13.87 -4.24
CA GLU A 120 -1.08 14.59 -4.25
C GLU A 120 -2.15 13.82 -5.03
N GLN A 121 -1.80 13.30 -6.20
CA GLN A 121 -2.68 12.46 -7.00
C GLN A 121 -3.13 11.21 -6.24
N LEU A 122 -2.20 10.50 -5.59
CA LEU A 122 -2.51 9.32 -4.77
C LEU A 122 -3.56 9.63 -3.71
N VAL A 123 -3.35 10.70 -2.92
CA VAL A 123 -4.28 11.09 -1.85
C VAL A 123 -5.65 11.48 -2.41
N ASN A 124 -5.67 12.18 -3.53
CA ASN A 124 -6.92 12.58 -4.19
C ASN A 124 -7.68 11.36 -4.74
N ILE A 125 -7.00 10.45 -5.43
CA ILE A 125 -7.61 9.23 -5.97
C ILE A 125 -8.23 8.40 -4.84
N ILE A 126 -7.45 8.10 -3.79
CA ILE A 126 -7.93 7.31 -2.66
C ILE A 126 -9.19 7.94 -2.06
N ASN A 127 -9.16 9.26 -1.79
CA ASN A 127 -10.31 9.91 -1.15
C ASN A 127 -11.54 10.04 -2.06
N ASN A 128 -11.37 10.18 -3.36
CA ASN A 128 -12.47 10.33 -4.31
C ASN A 128 -13.08 8.97 -4.70
N GLU A 129 -12.29 7.92 -4.79
CA GLU A 129 -12.74 6.61 -5.26
C GLU A 129 -13.27 5.68 -4.16
N LEU A 130 -13.11 6.05 -2.87
CA LEU A 130 -13.74 5.30 -1.79
C LEU A 130 -15.26 5.25 -1.98
N THR A 131 -15.80 4.03 -2.09
CA THR A 131 -17.24 3.81 -2.18
C THR A 131 -17.95 4.14 -0.86
N GLN A 132 -19.27 4.22 -0.89
CA GLN A 132 -20.04 4.46 0.34
C GLN A 132 -19.90 3.29 1.32
N GLU A 133 -19.86 2.06 0.81
CA GLU A 133 -19.68 0.84 1.62
C GLU A 133 -18.30 0.85 2.28
N GLU A 134 -17.26 1.19 1.53
CA GLU A 134 -15.90 1.29 2.06
C GLU A 134 -15.75 2.37 3.14
N ARG A 135 -16.42 3.51 2.97
CA ARG A 135 -16.47 4.57 3.99
C ARG A 135 -17.21 4.11 5.25
N LYS A 136 -18.35 3.43 5.09
CA LYS A 136 -19.10 2.85 6.21
C LYS A 136 -18.26 1.79 6.93
N PHE A 137 -17.56 0.94 6.17
CA PHE A 137 -16.64 -0.05 6.73
C PHE A 137 -15.55 0.61 7.60
N LEU A 138 -14.86 1.63 7.10
CA LEU A 138 -13.84 2.34 7.88
C LEU A 138 -14.39 2.97 9.16
N LEU A 139 -15.61 3.49 9.12
CA LEU A 139 -16.28 4.06 10.30
C LEU A 139 -16.63 2.95 11.31
N SER A 140 -17.20 1.83 10.86
CA SER A 140 -17.52 0.69 11.73
C SER A 140 -16.25 0.10 12.36
N PHE A 141 -15.16 0.01 11.60
CA PHE A 141 -13.87 -0.42 12.12
C PHE A 141 -13.35 0.52 13.22
N LYS A 142 -13.44 1.83 12.99
CA LYS A 142 -13.04 2.85 13.98
C LYS A 142 -13.89 2.77 15.25
N SER A 143 -15.15 2.40 15.13
CA SER A 143 -16.07 2.20 16.28
C SER A 143 -15.85 0.86 17.00
N ARG A 144 -14.86 0.05 16.58
CA ARG A 144 -14.55 -1.29 17.10
C ARG A 144 -15.62 -2.36 16.84
N GLU A 145 -16.57 -2.08 15.98
CA GLU A 145 -17.64 -2.98 15.54
C GLU A 145 -17.62 -3.11 14.02
N PRO A 146 -16.54 -3.69 13.43
CA PRO A 146 -16.39 -3.72 11.99
C PRO A 146 -17.47 -4.58 11.31
N ASP A 147 -18.14 -3.99 10.34
CA ASP A 147 -19.04 -4.71 9.44
C ASP A 147 -18.24 -5.25 8.24
N TRP A 148 -17.74 -6.46 8.36
CA TRP A 148 -16.92 -7.14 7.36
C TRP A 148 -17.64 -7.39 6.04
N SER A 149 -18.98 -7.41 6.05
CA SER A 149 -19.77 -7.61 4.83
C SER A 149 -19.58 -6.47 3.83
N LEU A 150 -19.32 -5.25 4.32
CA LEU A 150 -19.12 -4.04 3.51
C LEU A 150 -17.81 -4.07 2.71
N LEU A 151 -16.80 -4.80 3.20
CA LEU A 151 -15.53 -4.94 2.50
C LEU A 151 -15.57 -6.02 1.41
N GLY A 152 -16.39 -7.07 1.64
CA GLY A 152 -16.58 -8.16 0.69
C GLY A 152 -15.32 -9.02 0.48
N LEU A 153 -14.42 -9.10 1.47
CA LEU A 153 -13.21 -9.92 1.47
C LEU A 153 -13.30 -10.97 2.59
N PRO A 154 -13.00 -12.26 2.30
CA PRO A 154 -13.05 -13.31 3.31
C PRO A 154 -11.85 -13.24 4.25
N ASN A 155 -12.06 -13.70 5.50
CA ASN A 155 -11.00 -13.94 6.49
C ASN A 155 -10.15 -12.73 6.93
N ILE A 156 -10.54 -11.51 6.61
CA ILE A 156 -9.81 -10.30 7.01
C ILE A 156 -9.79 -10.14 8.53
N ASP A 157 -10.87 -10.50 9.20
CA ASP A 157 -11.00 -10.53 10.65
C ASP A 157 -9.98 -11.45 11.35
N LYS A 158 -9.42 -12.42 10.62
CA LYS A 158 -8.43 -13.39 11.12
C LYS A 158 -6.98 -12.91 10.98
N LEU A 159 -6.74 -11.87 10.19
CA LEU A 159 -5.38 -11.38 9.96
C LEU A 159 -4.76 -10.85 11.26
N PRO A 160 -3.54 -11.28 11.61
CA PRO A 160 -2.91 -10.93 12.89
C PRO A 160 -2.80 -9.42 13.13
N ALA A 161 -2.44 -8.65 12.09
CA ALA A 161 -2.30 -7.21 12.22
C ALA A 161 -3.65 -6.48 12.35
N VAL A 162 -4.71 -6.98 11.73
CA VAL A 162 -6.09 -6.46 11.88
C VAL A 162 -6.58 -6.70 13.31
N ARG A 163 -6.40 -7.91 13.85
CA ARG A 163 -6.74 -8.25 15.23
C ARG A 163 -5.99 -7.38 16.24
N TRP A 164 -4.68 -7.24 16.03
CA TRP A 164 -3.86 -6.37 16.86
C TRP A 164 -4.38 -4.93 16.87
N LYS A 165 -4.70 -4.40 15.69
CA LYS A 165 -5.21 -3.02 15.57
C LYS A 165 -6.55 -2.84 16.29
N LEU A 166 -7.50 -3.76 16.12
CA LEU A 166 -8.80 -3.70 16.82
C LEU A 166 -8.67 -3.66 18.34
N GLN A 167 -7.68 -4.38 18.89
CA GLN A 167 -7.40 -4.37 20.33
C GLN A 167 -6.76 -3.05 20.79
N ASN A 168 -6.06 -2.33 19.88
CA ASN A 168 -5.27 -1.16 20.19
C ASN A 168 -5.79 0.15 19.54
N ILE A 169 -7.02 0.16 19.05
CA ILE A 169 -7.67 1.42 18.66
C ILE A 169 -7.94 2.21 19.94
N GLY A 170 -7.22 3.34 20.09
CA GLY A 170 -7.40 4.28 21.17
C GLY A 170 -8.49 5.30 20.87
#